data_81f881e60accc6f3af783cab225b9cb6
#
_entry.id   81f881e60accc6f3af783cab225b9cb6
#
_cell.length_a   1.000
_cell.length_b   1.000
_cell.length_c   1.000
_cell.angle_alpha   90.00
_cell.angle_beta   90.00
_cell.angle_gamma   90.00
#
_symmetry.space_group_name_H-M   'P 1'
#
loop_
_entity.id
_entity.type
_entity.pdbx_description
1 polymer ?
#
loop_
_entity_poly.entity_id
_entity_poly.type
_entity_poly.pdbx_seq_one_letter_code
_entity_poly.pdbx_strand_id
1 'polypeptide(L)'
;MFKTRYHLCDICGIPLYLDFSLVILLLMFVTGDAEFWSGIMCAALLLASITAHELGHALTARGFGCQTKDITLSLLGGCASLIALPRKASQEFWTAIAGPAVSFALAILASMGIALAATEGGLFDAFGLILSIALGSFGINVFIGDGLNFSESSIVVIQTFMYLGVMNLMLGFFNLLPGFPMDGGRVFRSAMRPFMSRVQATRIAMVVGRVVAVGIGLRGLWSLFNRGSWGVVSLLIAWMIWREGYREYMLAQMESSWFYEDNGVFRAKVSPPPYGGDGDDCDVTRG
;
A
#
# COMPACT_ATOMS: atom_id res chain seq x y z
N MET A 1 -3.69 8.05 -26.07
CA MET A 1 -3.53 7.48 -24.72
C MET A 1 -4.31 8.38 -23.77
N PHE A 2 -5.48 7.94 -23.30
CA PHE A 2 -6.35 8.76 -22.45
C PHE A 2 -5.61 9.02 -21.14
N LYS A 3 -5.46 10.30 -20.76
CA LYS A 3 -5.00 10.69 -19.43
C LYS A 3 -6.11 10.35 -18.44
N THR A 4 -6.01 9.21 -17.78
CA THR A 4 -6.98 8.69 -16.81
C THR A 4 -6.73 9.18 -15.39
N ARG A 5 -6.04 10.33 -15.22
CA ARG A 5 -5.70 10.88 -13.90
C ARG A 5 -6.41 12.19 -13.67
N TYR A 6 -7.19 12.27 -12.60
CA TYR A 6 -7.93 13.46 -12.19
C TYR A 6 -7.20 14.10 -11.00
N HIS A 7 -6.88 15.39 -11.09
CA HIS A 7 -6.33 16.15 -9.98
C HIS A 7 -7.42 16.36 -8.91
N LEU A 8 -7.13 15.98 -7.65
CA LEU A 8 -8.05 16.15 -6.53
C LEU A 8 -7.75 17.43 -5.75
N CYS A 9 -6.55 17.52 -5.21
CA CYS A 9 -6.09 18.64 -4.37
C CYS A 9 -4.58 18.57 -4.17
N ASP A 10 -4.02 19.60 -3.55
CA ASP A 10 -2.63 19.61 -3.13
C ASP A 10 -2.55 19.43 -1.61
N ILE A 11 -1.80 18.43 -1.15
CA ILE A 11 -1.61 18.15 0.27
C ILE A 11 -0.12 18.29 0.60
N CYS A 12 0.22 19.12 1.56
CA CYS A 12 1.62 19.42 1.92
C CYS A 12 2.49 19.88 0.73
N GLY A 13 1.87 20.54 -0.28
CA GLY A 13 2.55 20.96 -1.50
C GLY A 13 2.86 19.83 -2.48
N ILE A 14 2.18 18.69 -2.35
CA ILE A 14 2.26 17.53 -3.26
C ILE A 14 0.90 17.40 -3.95
N PRO A 15 0.85 17.48 -5.30
CA PRO A 15 -0.40 17.28 -6.04
C PRO A 15 -0.86 15.82 -5.95
N LEU A 16 -2.13 15.64 -5.60
CA LEU A 16 -2.81 14.35 -5.46
C LEU A 16 -3.68 14.08 -6.68
N TYR A 17 -3.45 12.95 -7.33
CA TYR A 17 -4.23 12.50 -8.49
C TYR A 17 -4.98 11.21 -8.17
N LEU A 18 -6.16 11.09 -8.73
CA LEU A 18 -6.99 9.89 -8.68
C LEU A 18 -6.94 9.16 -10.03
N ASP A 19 -6.59 7.89 -10.01
CA ASP A 19 -6.67 7.02 -11.20
C ASP A 19 -8.09 6.48 -11.36
N PHE A 20 -8.52 6.30 -12.61
CA PHE A 20 -9.85 5.78 -12.93
C PHE A 20 -10.13 4.41 -12.29
N SER A 21 -9.11 3.59 -12.08
CA SER A 21 -9.25 2.28 -11.42
C SER A 21 -9.73 2.38 -9.97
N LEU A 22 -9.29 3.41 -9.23
CA LEU A 22 -9.76 3.64 -7.87
C LEU A 22 -11.18 4.20 -7.85
N VAL A 23 -11.56 5.04 -8.84
CA VAL A 23 -12.94 5.52 -8.97
C VAL A 23 -13.92 4.35 -9.08
N ILE A 24 -13.59 3.33 -9.89
CA ILE A 24 -14.42 2.12 -10.00
C ILE A 24 -14.54 1.41 -8.66
N LEU A 25 -13.45 1.26 -7.92
CA LEU A 25 -13.48 0.63 -6.59
C LEU A 25 -14.36 1.41 -5.61
N LEU A 26 -14.24 2.74 -5.57
CA LEU A 26 -15.05 3.59 -4.70
C LEU A 26 -16.54 3.49 -5.07
N LEU A 27 -16.88 3.47 -6.36
CA LEU A 27 -18.24 3.26 -6.83
C LEU A 27 -18.80 1.89 -6.41
N MET A 28 -17.98 0.84 -6.44
CA MET A 28 -18.39 -0.49 -5.95
C MET A 28 -18.78 -0.47 -4.47
N PHE A 29 -18.11 0.32 -3.63
CA PHE A 29 -18.51 0.50 -2.23
C PHE A 29 -19.84 1.24 -2.08
N VAL A 30 -20.08 2.25 -2.92
CA VAL A 30 -21.31 3.06 -2.87
C VAL A 30 -22.53 2.30 -3.42
N THR A 31 -22.32 1.43 -4.45
CA THR A 31 -23.39 0.69 -5.13
C THR A 31 -23.55 -0.76 -4.66
N GLY A 32 -22.73 -1.21 -3.70
CA GLY A 32 -22.78 -2.56 -3.14
C GLY A 32 -24.03 -2.81 -2.26
N ASP A 33 -24.04 -3.96 -1.58
CA ASP A 33 -25.18 -4.41 -0.75
C ASP A 33 -25.36 -3.62 0.56
N ALA A 34 -24.46 -2.68 0.86
CA ALA A 34 -24.53 -1.83 2.02
C ALA A 34 -25.53 -0.67 1.83
N GLU A 35 -26.07 -0.15 2.93
CA GLU A 35 -26.84 1.10 2.88
C GLU A 35 -26.02 2.20 2.21
N PHE A 36 -26.64 3.01 1.36
CA PHE A 36 -25.98 4.04 0.54
C PHE A 36 -25.02 4.94 1.34
N TRP A 37 -25.44 5.38 2.54
CA TRP A 37 -24.61 6.22 3.41
C TRP A 37 -23.40 5.49 3.99
N SER A 38 -23.52 4.23 4.34
CA SER A 38 -22.40 3.42 4.81
C SER A 38 -21.41 3.15 3.69
N GLY A 39 -21.88 2.96 2.45
CA GLY A 39 -21.03 2.84 1.26
C GLY A 39 -20.21 4.10 0.99
N ILE A 40 -20.82 5.29 1.06
CA ILE A 40 -20.12 6.58 0.93
C ILE A 40 -19.08 6.73 2.05
N MET A 41 -19.44 6.42 3.28
CA MET A 41 -18.51 6.49 4.42
C MET A 41 -17.31 5.57 4.21
N CYS A 42 -17.54 4.31 3.81
CA CYS A 42 -16.45 3.36 3.50
C CYS A 42 -15.55 3.88 2.38
N ALA A 43 -16.11 4.41 1.29
CA ALA A 43 -15.36 4.97 0.19
C ALA A 43 -14.49 6.16 0.64
N ALA A 44 -15.05 7.06 1.44
CA ALA A 44 -14.34 8.22 1.98
C ALA A 44 -13.21 7.81 2.94
N LEU A 45 -13.46 6.86 3.85
CA LEU A 45 -12.47 6.32 4.77
C LEU A 45 -11.34 5.60 4.04
N LEU A 46 -11.66 4.83 3.00
CA LEU A 46 -10.67 4.15 2.17
C LEU A 46 -9.76 5.16 1.45
N LEU A 47 -10.37 6.18 0.83
CA LEU A 47 -9.62 7.23 0.14
C LEU A 47 -8.69 7.99 1.10
N ALA A 48 -9.20 8.36 2.28
CA ALA A 48 -8.41 9.01 3.32
C ALA A 48 -7.27 8.12 3.82
N SER A 49 -7.54 6.82 4.03
CA SER A 49 -6.54 5.84 4.49
C SER A 49 -5.42 5.64 3.49
N ILE A 50 -5.73 5.44 2.20
CA ILE A 50 -4.73 5.32 1.16
C ILE A 50 -3.92 6.61 1.03
N THR A 51 -4.58 7.77 1.09
CA THR A 51 -3.90 9.08 1.04
C THR A 51 -2.92 9.25 2.20
N ALA A 52 -3.33 8.93 3.43
CA ALA A 52 -2.47 9.02 4.60
C ALA A 52 -1.27 8.06 4.52
N HIS A 53 -1.49 6.84 4.02
CA HIS A 53 -0.45 5.85 3.77
C HIS A 53 0.61 6.39 2.78
N GLU A 54 0.19 6.93 1.64
CA GLU A 54 1.09 7.49 0.62
C GLU A 54 1.82 8.75 1.12
N LEU A 55 1.14 9.57 1.91
CA LEU A 55 1.78 10.71 2.57
C LEU A 55 2.89 10.26 3.51
N GLY A 56 2.72 9.13 4.20
CA GLY A 56 3.77 8.52 5.02
C GLY A 56 5.05 8.28 4.22
N HIS A 57 4.95 7.67 3.05
CA HIS A 57 6.08 7.47 2.14
C HIS A 57 6.67 8.79 1.64
N ALA A 58 5.82 9.68 1.14
CA ALA A 58 6.24 10.94 0.53
C ALA A 58 6.94 11.88 1.52
N LEU A 59 6.41 12.01 2.73
CA LEU A 59 6.99 12.87 3.77
C LEU A 59 8.30 12.29 4.30
N THR A 60 8.40 10.97 4.45
CA THR A 60 9.64 10.30 4.85
C THR A 60 10.72 10.44 3.77
N ALA A 61 10.37 10.26 2.48
CA ALA A 61 11.28 10.50 1.38
C ALA A 61 11.76 11.95 1.34
N ARG A 62 10.87 12.91 1.56
CA ARG A 62 11.20 14.34 1.66
C ARG A 62 12.17 14.63 2.82
N GLY A 63 12.02 13.95 3.95
CA GLY A 63 12.96 14.02 5.08
C GLY A 63 14.38 13.57 4.72
N PHE A 64 14.53 12.72 3.72
CA PHE A 64 15.83 12.31 3.16
C PHE A 64 16.30 13.16 1.97
N GLY A 65 15.61 14.28 1.68
CA GLY A 65 15.97 15.19 0.59
C GLY A 65 15.43 14.76 -0.79
N CYS A 66 14.64 13.69 -0.86
CA CYS A 66 14.01 13.25 -2.12
C CYS A 66 12.73 14.05 -2.38
N GLN A 67 12.62 14.68 -3.55
CA GLN A 67 11.41 15.41 -3.92
C GLN A 67 10.34 14.46 -4.46
N THR A 68 9.10 14.63 -3.99
CA THR A 68 7.93 13.94 -4.51
C THR A 68 7.26 14.82 -5.55
N LYS A 69 7.13 14.31 -6.77
CA LYS A 69 6.50 15.02 -7.89
C LYS A 69 4.99 15.07 -7.74
N ASP A 70 4.39 13.93 -7.55
CA ASP A 70 2.94 13.74 -7.39
C ASP A 70 2.65 12.44 -6.63
N ILE A 71 1.44 12.33 -6.12
CA ILE A 71 0.88 11.09 -5.58
C ILE A 71 -0.30 10.70 -6.47
N THR A 72 -0.27 9.51 -7.07
CA THR A 72 -1.39 8.97 -7.83
C THR A 72 -2.00 7.82 -7.06
N LEU A 73 -3.27 7.95 -6.65
CA LEU A 73 -4.03 6.92 -5.98
C LEU A 73 -4.67 5.98 -7.00
N SER A 74 -4.42 4.69 -6.90
CA SER A 74 -4.91 3.64 -7.80
C SER A 74 -5.48 2.45 -7.03
N LEU A 75 -6.11 1.49 -7.72
CA LEU A 75 -6.70 0.27 -7.14
C LEU A 75 -5.70 -0.56 -6.31
N LEU A 76 -4.42 -0.59 -6.70
CA LEU A 76 -3.36 -1.33 -5.99
C LEU A 76 -2.74 -0.57 -4.82
N GLY A 77 -3.30 0.56 -4.44
CA GLY A 77 -2.71 1.53 -3.54
C GLY A 77 -2.28 2.79 -4.28
N GLY A 78 -1.60 3.67 -3.61
CA GLY A 78 -1.03 4.86 -4.23
C GLY A 78 0.34 4.57 -4.87
N CYS A 79 0.75 5.47 -5.71
CA CYS A 79 2.10 5.53 -6.22
C CYS A 79 2.60 6.97 -6.07
N ALA A 80 3.44 7.20 -5.06
CA ALA A 80 4.20 8.43 -4.97
C ALA A 80 5.27 8.43 -6.05
N SER A 81 5.11 9.28 -7.06
CA SER A 81 6.13 9.49 -8.08
C SER A 81 7.27 10.30 -7.46
N LEU A 82 8.33 9.62 -7.01
CA LEU A 82 9.54 10.27 -6.55
C LEU A 82 10.38 10.68 -7.76
N ILE A 83 10.89 11.91 -7.77
CA ILE A 83 11.79 12.42 -8.81
C ILE A 83 13.10 11.62 -8.79
N ALA A 84 13.57 11.23 -7.60
CA ALA A 84 14.70 10.33 -7.42
C ALA A 84 14.43 9.32 -6.32
N LEU A 85 14.76 8.06 -6.56
CA LEU A 85 14.67 7.01 -5.54
C LEU A 85 15.81 7.17 -4.52
N PRO A 86 15.58 6.89 -3.24
CA PRO A 86 16.63 6.90 -2.23
C PRO A 86 17.78 5.97 -2.63
N ARG A 87 19.01 6.50 -2.68
CA ARG A 87 20.19 5.72 -3.09
C ARG A 87 20.69 4.77 -1.99
N LYS A 88 20.56 5.16 -0.72
CA LYS A 88 20.97 4.35 0.42
C LYS A 88 19.89 3.32 0.78
N ALA A 89 20.31 2.09 1.03
CA ALA A 89 19.40 1.01 1.44
C ALA A 89 18.57 1.37 2.68
N SER A 90 19.19 2.05 3.66
CA SER A 90 18.48 2.50 4.86
C SER A 90 17.39 3.53 4.57
N GLN A 91 17.62 4.47 3.66
CA GLN A 91 16.62 5.46 3.25
C GLN A 91 15.44 4.79 2.52
N GLU A 92 15.74 3.83 1.62
CA GLU A 92 14.72 3.03 0.93
C GLU A 92 13.88 2.23 1.94
N PHE A 93 14.53 1.61 2.95
CA PHE A 93 13.87 0.87 4.01
C PHE A 93 12.88 1.74 4.80
N TRP A 94 13.35 2.87 5.35
CA TRP A 94 12.51 3.74 6.15
C TRP A 94 11.39 4.39 5.34
N THR A 95 11.67 4.75 4.09
CA THR A 95 10.63 5.26 3.18
C THR A 95 9.57 4.19 2.92
N ALA A 96 9.96 2.94 2.66
CA ALA A 96 9.04 1.87 2.35
C ALA A 96 8.18 1.44 3.55
N ILE A 97 8.73 1.46 4.76
CA ILE A 97 7.97 1.07 5.97
C ILE A 97 7.04 2.19 6.49
N ALA A 98 7.27 3.44 6.08
CA ALA A 98 6.54 4.60 6.59
C ALA A 98 5.03 4.54 6.26
N GLY A 99 4.64 4.11 5.07
CA GLY A 99 3.24 3.93 4.69
C GLY A 99 2.52 2.92 5.58
N PRO A 100 2.99 1.65 5.63
CA PRO A 100 2.45 0.66 6.54
C PRO A 100 2.41 1.11 8.01
N ALA A 101 3.44 1.83 8.48
CA ALA A 101 3.47 2.36 9.85
C ALA A 101 2.33 3.36 10.10
N VAL A 102 2.03 4.25 9.15
CA VAL A 102 0.87 5.16 9.23
C VAL A 102 -0.43 4.36 9.27
N SER A 103 -0.58 3.34 8.43
CA SER A 103 -1.78 2.49 8.44
C SER A 103 -1.98 1.77 9.78
N PHE A 104 -0.93 1.19 10.37
CA PHE A 104 -1.04 0.58 11.69
C PHE A 104 -1.33 1.60 12.79
N ALA A 105 -0.77 2.81 12.72
CA ALA A 105 -1.10 3.89 13.65
C ALA A 105 -2.58 4.27 13.57
N LEU A 106 -3.15 4.37 12.35
CA LEU A 106 -4.58 4.62 12.15
C LEU A 106 -5.45 3.48 12.68
N ALA A 107 -5.02 2.22 12.53
CA ALA A 107 -5.74 1.07 13.10
C ALA A 107 -5.73 1.10 14.64
N ILE A 108 -4.62 1.50 15.26
CA ILE A 108 -4.53 1.68 16.72
C ILE A 108 -5.41 2.84 17.18
N LEU A 109 -5.42 3.97 16.48
CA LEU A 109 -6.29 5.10 16.78
C LEU A 109 -7.77 4.72 16.63
N ALA A 110 -8.11 3.91 15.64
CA ALA A 110 -9.46 3.37 15.48
C ALA A 110 -9.86 2.47 16.66
N SER A 111 -8.93 1.60 17.11
CA SER A 111 -9.16 0.77 18.30
C SER A 111 -9.38 1.62 19.56
N MET A 112 -8.62 2.70 19.72
CA MET A 112 -8.84 3.67 20.79
C MET A 112 -10.23 4.31 20.71
N GLY A 113 -10.67 4.71 19.49
CA GLY A 113 -12.01 5.27 19.27
C GLY A 113 -13.12 4.29 19.66
N ILE A 114 -12.98 3.00 19.32
CA ILE A 114 -13.92 1.93 19.72
C ILE A 114 -13.93 1.76 21.23
N ALA A 115 -12.75 1.66 21.86
CA ALA A 115 -12.64 1.49 23.30
C ALA A 115 -13.24 2.66 24.11
N LEU A 116 -13.11 3.90 23.60
CA LEU A 116 -13.70 5.09 24.21
C LEU A 116 -15.23 5.15 24.03
N ALA A 117 -15.75 4.57 22.95
CA ALA A 117 -17.19 4.51 22.66
C ALA A 117 -17.89 3.31 23.32
N ALA A 118 -17.13 2.33 23.79
CA ALA A 118 -17.64 1.17 24.50
C ALA A 118 -18.01 1.52 25.94
N THR A 119 -19.04 0.88 26.47
CA THR A 119 -19.45 0.98 27.90
C THR A 119 -18.61 0.06 28.78
N GLU A 120 -18.17 -1.06 28.22
CA GLU A 120 -17.28 -2.04 28.86
C GLU A 120 -16.25 -2.53 27.84
N GLY A 121 -15.10 -3.02 28.34
CA GLY A 121 -13.98 -3.48 27.54
C GLY A 121 -12.86 -2.43 27.44
N GLY A 122 -11.77 -2.82 26.81
CA GLY A 122 -10.55 -2.00 26.72
C GLY A 122 -9.95 -1.94 25.31
N LEU A 123 -8.78 -1.31 25.21
CA LEU A 123 -8.06 -1.15 23.97
C LEU A 123 -7.71 -2.51 23.31
N PHE A 124 -7.35 -3.50 24.13
CA PHE A 124 -7.01 -4.85 23.63
C PHE A 124 -8.21 -5.57 23.04
N ASP A 125 -9.38 -5.43 23.65
CA ASP A 125 -10.64 -6.02 23.15
C ASP A 125 -11.05 -5.34 21.83
N ALA A 126 -10.94 -4.01 21.76
CA ALA A 126 -11.22 -3.23 20.55
C ALA A 126 -10.26 -3.59 19.39
N PHE A 127 -8.97 -3.73 19.67
CA PHE A 127 -8.00 -4.16 18.67
C PHE A 127 -8.23 -5.63 18.27
N GLY A 128 -8.54 -6.50 19.24
CA GLY A 128 -8.90 -7.89 19.01
C GLY A 128 -10.11 -8.04 18.09
N LEU A 129 -11.15 -7.21 18.27
CA LEU A 129 -12.31 -7.18 17.40
C LEU A 129 -11.95 -6.79 15.97
N ILE A 130 -11.18 -5.72 15.78
CA ILE A 130 -10.70 -5.29 14.46
C ILE A 130 -9.89 -6.42 13.79
N LEU A 131 -8.98 -7.04 14.54
CA LEU A 131 -8.15 -8.13 14.04
C LEU A 131 -8.99 -9.37 13.68
N SER A 132 -9.98 -9.72 14.48
CA SER A 132 -10.89 -10.84 14.23
C SER A 132 -11.66 -10.65 12.92
N ILE A 133 -12.19 -9.45 12.68
CA ILE A 133 -12.92 -9.11 11.45
C ILE A 133 -11.96 -9.13 10.24
N ALA A 134 -10.76 -8.57 10.38
CA ALA A 134 -9.75 -8.57 9.33
C ALA A 134 -9.35 -10.00 8.94
N LEU A 135 -9.07 -10.88 9.90
CA LEU A 135 -8.74 -12.29 9.68
C LEU A 135 -9.94 -13.08 9.12
N GLY A 136 -11.15 -12.77 9.58
CA GLY A 136 -12.40 -13.35 9.09
C GLY A 136 -12.61 -13.11 7.59
N SER A 137 -12.15 -11.97 7.07
CA SER A 137 -12.17 -11.67 5.62
C SER A 137 -11.33 -12.65 4.80
N PHE A 138 -10.36 -13.34 5.41
CA PHE A 138 -9.57 -14.43 4.80
C PHE A 138 -10.09 -15.82 5.14
N GLY A 139 -11.22 -15.93 5.87
CA GLY A 139 -11.78 -17.20 6.34
C GLY A 139 -11.07 -17.75 7.58
N ILE A 140 -10.27 -16.95 8.27
CA ILE A 140 -9.60 -17.32 9.53
C ILE A 140 -10.47 -16.78 10.67
N ASN A 141 -11.27 -17.67 11.27
CA ASN A 141 -12.14 -17.30 12.38
C ASN A 141 -11.36 -17.36 13.69
N VAL A 142 -11.01 -16.19 14.22
CA VAL A 142 -10.38 -16.02 15.52
C VAL A 142 -11.32 -15.10 16.32
N PHE A 143 -11.73 -15.54 17.49
CA PHE A 143 -12.52 -14.72 18.42
C PHE A 143 -11.57 -14.09 19.44
N ILE A 144 -11.34 -12.80 19.32
CA ILE A 144 -10.59 -12.00 20.30
C ILE A 144 -11.43 -10.75 20.54
N GLY A 145 -11.74 -10.42 21.78
CA GLY A 145 -12.46 -9.19 22.12
C GLY A 145 -13.90 -9.38 22.58
N ASP A 146 -14.20 -10.43 23.34
CA ASP A 146 -15.55 -10.74 23.84
C ASP A 146 -16.03 -9.80 24.96
N GLY A 147 -15.17 -8.88 25.43
CA GLY A 147 -15.45 -7.99 26.56
C GLY A 147 -16.08 -6.65 26.20
N LEU A 148 -16.43 -6.40 24.92
CA LEU A 148 -16.94 -5.11 24.46
C LEU A 148 -18.46 -5.06 24.54
N ASN A 149 -19.00 -4.10 25.29
CA ASN A 149 -20.41 -3.76 25.29
C ASN A 149 -20.62 -2.34 24.77
N PHE A 150 -21.70 -2.10 24.04
CA PHE A 150 -21.98 -0.85 23.35
C PHE A 150 -23.38 -0.33 23.66
N SER A 151 -23.53 0.99 23.72
CA SER A 151 -24.82 1.65 23.75
C SER A 151 -25.36 1.80 22.31
N GLU A 152 -26.67 1.72 22.12
CA GLU A 152 -27.30 1.93 20.81
C GLU A 152 -26.95 3.29 20.18
N SER A 153 -26.76 4.32 20.99
CA SER A 153 -26.33 5.66 20.52
C SER A 153 -24.93 5.70 19.95
N SER A 154 -24.08 4.71 20.24
CA SER A 154 -22.68 4.64 19.82
C SER A 154 -22.48 3.86 18.51
N ILE A 155 -23.51 3.23 17.95
CA ILE A 155 -23.41 2.29 16.83
C ILE A 155 -22.72 2.92 15.62
N VAL A 156 -23.11 4.12 15.19
CA VAL A 156 -22.52 4.78 14.00
C VAL A 156 -21.04 5.12 14.23
N VAL A 157 -20.69 5.57 15.42
CA VAL A 157 -19.31 5.91 15.80
C VAL A 157 -18.45 4.65 15.75
N ILE A 158 -18.94 3.56 16.34
CA ILE A 158 -18.24 2.28 16.39
C ILE A 158 -18.07 1.70 14.98
N GLN A 159 -19.11 1.72 14.15
CA GLN A 159 -19.01 1.28 12.75
C GLN A 159 -17.95 2.08 11.98
N THR A 160 -17.91 3.40 12.16
CA THR A 160 -16.92 4.27 11.51
C THR A 160 -15.49 3.87 11.90
N PHE A 161 -15.22 3.73 13.20
CA PHE A 161 -13.89 3.31 13.67
C PHE A 161 -13.57 1.86 13.30
N MET A 162 -14.57 0.98 13.26
CA MET A 162 -14.42 -0.40 12.82
C MET A 162 -13.97 -0.48 11.36
N TYR A 163 -14.65 0.23 10.45
CA TYR A 163 -14.24 0.30 9.05
C TYR A 163 -12.84 0.90 8.90
N LEU A 164 -12.57 2.02 9.60
CA LEU A 164 -11.25 2.65 9.58
C LEU A 164 -10.16 1.68 10.06
N GLY A 165 -10.40 0.99 11.17
CA GLY A 165 -9.45 0.05 11.75
C GLY A 165 -9.18 -1.16 10.87
N VAL A 166 -10.23 -1.83 10.39
CA VAL A 166 -10.11 -3.00 9.52
C VAL A 166 -9.41 -2.65 8.21
N MET A 167 -9.82 -1.56 7.54
CA MET A 167 -9.21 -1.12 6.28
C MET A 167 -7.72 -0.81 6.44
N ASN A 168 -7.34 -0.10 7.50
CA ASN A 168 -5.95 0.27 7.74
C ASN A 168 -5.10 -0.92 8.18
N LEU A 169 -5.65 -1.83 8.99
CA LEU A 169 -4.97 -3.07 9.35
C LEU A 169 -4.70 -3.92 8.11
N MET A 170 -5.70 -4.06 7.23
CA MET A 170 -5.56 -4.76 5.95
C MET A 170 -4.54 -4.08 5.04
N LEU A 171 -4.65 -2.76 4.86
CA LEU A 171 -3.73 -1.97 4.03
C LEU A 171 -2.28 -2.13 4.51
N GLY A 172 -2.04 -2.05 5.83
CA GLY A 172 -0.72 -2.25 6.42
C GLY A 172 -0.16 -3.66 6.20
N PHE A 173 -0.94 -4.69 6.48
CA PHE A 173 -0.51 -6.09 6.31
C PHE A 173 -0.27 -6.44 4.84
N PHE A 174 -1.18 -6.07 3.93
CA PHE A 174 -0.98 -6.32 2.51
C PHE A 174 0.28 -5.65 1.97
N ASN A 175 0.50 -4.39 2.36
CA ASN A 175 1.68 -3.67 1.91
C ASN A 175 2.98 -4.19 2.55
N LEU A 176 2.94 -4.89 3.68
CA LEU A 176 4.12 -5.54 4.27
C LEU A 176 4.42 -6.94 3.71
N LEU A 177 3.57 -7.49 2.84
CA LEU A 177 3.89 -8.77 2.18
C LEU A 177 5.21 -8.63 1.41
N PRO A 178 6.17 -9.56 1.60
CA PRO A 178 7.53 -9.44 1.06
C PRO A 178 7.59 -9.73 -0.45
N GLY A 179 6.83 -8.99 -1.24
CA GLY A 179 6.73 -9.14 -2.70
C GLY A 179 6.35 -7.84 -3.38
N PHE A 180 6.77 -7.66 -4.64
CA PHE A 180 6.32 -6.54 -5.45
C PHE A 180 4.91 -6.79 -6.01
N PRO A 181 4.09 -5.73 -6.16
CA PRO A 181 4.40 -4.29 -6.06
C PRO A 181 4.29 -3.69 -4.65
N MET A 182 4.06 -4.50 -3.62
CA MET A 182 3.84 -4.03 -2.26
C MET A 182 5.13 -3.42 -1.66
N ASP A 183 4.97 -2.58 -0.63
CA ASP A 183 6.09 -1.95 0.09
C ASP A 183 7.00 -2.97 0.77
N GLY A 184 6.44 -4.10 1.22
CA GLY A 184 7.19 -5.22 1.76
C GLY A 184 8.24 -5.78 0.79
N GLY A 185 8.02 -5.70 -0.51
CA GLY A 185 9.03 -6.01 -1.52
C GLY A 185 10.22 -5.04 -1.48
N ARG A 186 9.96 -3.75 -1.29
CA ARG A 186 10.99 -2.70 -1.12
C ARG A 186 11.71 -2.84 0.23
N VAL A 187 10.96 -3.10 1.30
CA VAL A 187 11.51 -3.37 2.64
C VAL A 187 12.43 -4.58 2.57
N PHE A 188 11.98 -5.69 1.98
CA PHE A 188 12.77 -6.90 1.79
C PHE A 188 14.03 -6.62 0.96
N ARG A 189 13.88 -5.97 -0.20
CA ARG A 189 15.00 -5.60 -1.08
C ARG A 189 16.04 -4.78 -0.33
N SER A 190 15.63 -3.73 0.37
CA SER A 190 16.53 -2.84 1.09
C SER A 190 17.23 -3.53 2.25
N ALA A 191 16.53 -4.42 2.99
CA ALA A 191 17.11 -5.22 4.06
C ALA A 191 18.14 -6.25 3.56
N MET A 192 17.95 -6.79 2.35
CA MET A 192 18.86 -7.78 1.75
C MET A 192 20.07 -7.17 1.03
N ARG A 193 20.07 -5.87 0.74
CA ARG A 193 21.17 -5.19 0.03
C ARG A 193 22.56 -5.33 0.69
N PRO A 194 22.73 -5.44 2.01
CA PRO A 194 24.02 -5.72 2.61
C PRO A 194 24.59 -7.12 2.28
N PHE A 195 23.72 -8.08 1.94
CA PHE A 195 24.09 -9.49 1.75
C PHE A 195 24.09 -9.93 0.28
N MET A 196 23.39 -9.20 -0.60
CA MET A 196 23.25 -9.56 -2.00
C MET A 196 23.05 -8.33 -2.90
N SER A 197 23.24 -8.52 -4.23
CA SER A 197 23.00 -7.45 -5.20
C SER A 197 21.52 -7.04 -5.24
N ARG A 198 21.26 -5.78 -5.65
CA ARG A 198 19.89 -5.26 -5.82
C ARG A 198 19.04 -6.14 -6.75
N VAL A 199 19.64 -6.63 -7.84
CA VAL A 199 18.95 -7.51 -8.81
C VAL A 199 18.55 -8.83 -8.17
N GLN A 200 19.45 -9.45 -7.38
CA GLN A 200 19.16 -10.71 -6.68
C GLN A 200 18.04 -10.52 -5.64
N ALA A 201 18.11 -9.47 -4.82
CA ALA A 201 17.07 -9.16 -3.84
C ALA A 201 15.71 -8.89 -4.51
N THR A 202 15.69 -8.13 -5.62
CA THR A 202 14.47 -7.88 -6.40
C THR A 202 13.90 -9.16 -7.01
N ARG A 203 14.77 -10.07 -7.51
CA ARG A 203 14.35 -11.36 -8.04
C ARG A 203 13.65 -12.22 -6.98
N ILE A 204 14.22 -12.29 -5.77
CA ILE A 204 13.61 -13.06 -4.67
C ILE A 204 12.26 -12.44 -4.28
N ALA A 205 12.18 -11.13 -4.10
CA ALA A 205 10.93 -10.44 -3.80
C ALA A 205 9.86 -10.65 -4.90
N MET A 206 10.27 -10.67 -6.19
CA MET A 206 9.37 -11.00 -7.29
C MET A 206 8.84 -12.44 -7.18
N VAL A 207 9.71 -13.42 -6.86
CA VAL A 207 9.28 -14.83 -6.72
C VAL A 207 8.29 -14.97 -5.56
N VAL A 208 8.57 -14.34 -4.41
CA VAL A 208 7.64 -14.34 -3.27
C VAL A 208 6.30 -13.70 -3.65
N GLY A 209 6.32 -12.55 -4.33
CA GLY A 209 5.11 -11.90 -4.84
C GLY A 209 4.31 -12.81 -5.77
N ARG A 210 4.97 -13.62 -6.62
CA ARG A 210 4.29 -14.61 -7.47
C ARG A 210 3.63 -15.72 -6.67
N VAL A 211 4.27 -16.22 -5.62
CA VAL A 211 3.66 -17.22 -4.72
C VAL A 211 2.38 -16.66 -4.08
N VAL A 212 2.44 -15.42 -3.59
CA VAL A 212 1.27 -14.71 -3.05
C VAL A 212 0.18 -14.57 -4.13
N ALA A 213 0.56 -14.14 -5.34
CA ALA A 213 -0.37 -13.99 -6.46
C ALA A 213 -1.08 -15.31 -6.81
N VAL A 214 -0.34 -16.44 -6.82
CA VAL A 214 -0.94 -17.78 -7.03
C VAL A 214 -1.95 -18.10 -5.92
N GLY A 215 -1.63 -17.86 -4.66
CA GLY A 215 -2.54 -18.07 -3.54
C GLY A 215 -3.84 -17.26 -3.67
N ILE A 216 -3.71 -15.96 -3.97
CA ILE A 216 -4.86 -15.07 -4.21
C ILE A 216 -5.67 -15.54 -5.43
N GLY A 217 -4.99 -15.96 -6.51
CA GLY A 217 -5.62 -16.46 -7.72
C GLY A 217 -6.42 -17.75 -7.49
N LEU A 218 -5.85 -18.72 -6.77
CA LEU A 218 -6.54 -19.96 -6.41
C LEU A 218 -7.77 -19.69 -5.53
N ARG A 219 -7.64 -18.79 -4.56
CA ARG A 219 -8.78 -18.33 -3.74
C ARG A 219 -9.84 -17.65 -4.60
N GLY A 220 -9.44 -16.83 -5.56
CA GLY A 220 -10.35 -16.18 -6.51
C GLY A 220 -11.12 -17.17 -7.34
N LEU A 221 -10.45 -18.21 -7.88
CA LEU A 221 -11.09 -19.31 -8.60
C LEU A 221 -12.08 -20.08 -7.70
N TRP A 222 -11.67 -20.43 -6.50
CA TRP A 222 -12.55 -21.09 -5.53
C TRP A 222 -13.80 -20.25 -5.24
N SER A 223 -13.64 -18.93 -5.05
CA SER A 223 -14.75 -18.01 -4.83
C SER A 223 -15.73 -18.01 -6.03
N LEU A 224 -15.24 -18.00 -7.26
CA LEU A 224 -16.08 -18.05 -8.46
C LEU A 224 -16.91 -19.34 -8.54
N PHE A 225 -16.31 -20.50 -8.24
CA PHE A 225 -17.04 -21.78 -8.24
C PHE A 225 -18.14 -21.83 -7.17
N ASN A 226 -17.92 -21.13 -6.05
CA ASN A 226 -18.90 -21.02 -4.95
C ASN A 226 -19.82 -19.80 -5.04
N ARG A 227 -19.94 -19.20 -6.24
CA ARG A 227 -20.76 -17.99 -6.51
C ARG A 227 -20.43 -16.77 -5.63
N GLY A 228 -19.18 -16.65 -5.20
CA GLY A 228 -18.70 -15.50 -4.43
C GLY A 228 -18.43 -14.28 -5.32
N SER A 229 -18.94 -13.14 -4.93
CA SER A 229 -18.86 -11.88 -5.73
C SER A 229 -17.42 -11.38 -5.93
N TRP A 230 -16.48 -11.75 -5.06
CA TRP A 230 -15.10 -11.25 -5.07
C TRP A 230 -14.10 -12.06 -5.90
N GLY A 231 -14.55 -13.14 -6.56
CA GLY A 231 -13.65 -14.02 -7.32
C GLY A 231 -12.93 -13.32 -8.46
N VAL A 232 -13.65 -12.53 -9.26
CA VAL A 232 -13.07 -11.78 -10.40
C VAL A 232 -12.04 -10.74 -9.92
N VAL A 233 -12.37 -10.01 -8.86
CA VAL A 233 -11.48 -8.99 -8.27
C VAL A 233 -10.18 -9.63 -7.77
N SER A 234 -10.28 -10.77 -7.09
CA SER A 234 -9.10 -11.53 -6.62
C SER A 234 -8.20 -11.97 -7.77
N LEU A 235 -8.77 -12.45 -8.89
CA LEU A 235 -8.01 -12.83 -10.07
C LEU A 235 -7.31 -11.62 -10.72
N LEU A 236 -8.01 -10.49 -10.78
CA LEU A 236 -7.43 -9.24 -11.29
C LEU A 236 -6.24 -8.79 -10.43
N ILE A 237 -6.39 -8.80 -9.12
CA ILE A 237 -5.31 -8.46 -8.16
C ILE A 237 -4.13 -9.42 -8.34
N ALA A 238 -4.36 -10.73 -8.43
CA ALA A 238 -3.32 -11.73 -8.64
C ALA A 238 -2.55 -11.47 -9.94
N TRP A 239 -3.25 -11.19 -11.04
CA TRP A 239 -2.64 -10.85 -12.32
C TRP A 239 -1.80 -9.57 -12.24
N MET A 240 -2.30 -8.53 -11.56
CA MET A 240 -1.59 -7.28 -11.38
C MET A 240 -0.30 -7.46 -10.57
N ILE A 241 -0.34 -8.21 -9.46
CA ILE A 241 0.84 -8.53 -8.65
C ILE A 241 1.88 -9.27 -9.50
N TRP A 242 1.44 -10.25 -10.29
CA TRP A 242 2.32 -11.01 -11.17
C TRP A 242 3.04 -10.12 -12.19
N ARG A 243 2.29 -9.23 -12.84
CA ARG A 243 2.82 -8.32 -13.87
C ARG A 243 3.77 -7.27 -13.30
N GLU A 244 3.39 -6.60 -12.22
CA GLU A 244 4.21 -5.53 -11.65
C GLU A 244 5.49 -6.08 -10.98
N GLY A 245 5.43 -7.25 -10.34
CA GLY A 245 6.64 -7.91 -9.83
C GLY A 245 7.68 -8.19 -10.91
N TYR A 246 7.24 -8.62 -12.09
CA TYR A 246 8.13 -8.82 -13.23
C TYR A 246 8.71 -7.50 -13.77
N ARG A 247 7.89 -6.46 -13.83
CA ARG A 247 8.32 -5.13 -14.27
C ARG A 247 9.41 -4.55 -13.37
N GLU A 248 9.26 -4.63 -12.05
CA GLU A 248 10.28 -4.19 -11.08
C GLU A 248 11.61 -4.95 -11.25
N TYR A 249 11.54 -6.27 -11.51
CA TYR A 249 12.73 -7.07 -11.76
C TYR A 249 13.44 -6.65 -13.05
N MET A 250 12.71 -6.41 -14.14
CA MET A 250 13.29 -5.94 -15.40
C MET A 250 13.92 -4.55 -15.27
N LEU A 251 13.28 -3.63 -14.53
CA LEU A 251 13.87 -2.32 -14.24
C LEU A 251 15.18 -2.45 -13.46
N ALA A 252 15.23 -3.31 -12.44
CA ALA A 252 16.45 -3.55 -11.67
C ALA A 252 17.59 -4.15 -12.52
N GLN A 253 17.27 -5.00 -13.51
CA GLN A 253 18.26 -5.53 -14.45
C GLN A 253 18.78 -4.44 -15.39
N MET A 254 17.90 -3.62 -15.95
CA MET A 254 18.28 -2.51 -16.83
C MET A 254 19.20 -1.53 -16.10
N GLU A 255 18.84 -1.12 -14.87
CA GLU A 255 19.70 -0.27 -14.06
C GLU A 255 21.09 -0.89 -13.84
N SER A 256 21.19 -2.20 -13.60
CA SER A 256 22.47 -2.87 -13.38
C SER A 256 23.32 -2.98 -14.64
N SER A 257 22.72 -3.15 -15.82
CA SER A 257 23.44 -3.23 -17.09
C SER A 257 24.04 -1.87 -17.50
N TRP A 258 23.39 -0.78 -17.15
CA TRP A 258 23.88 0.57 -17.47
C TRP A 258 25.09 0.98 -16.64
N PHE A 259 25.32 0.36 -15.47
CA PHE A 259 26.52 0.57 -14.66
C PHE A 259 27.71 -0.34 -15.04
N TYR A 260 27.49 -1.31 -15.94
CA TYR A 260 28.50 -2.33 -16.25
C TYR A 260 29.19 -2.16 -17.61
N GLU A 261 28.72 -1.25 -18.45
CA GLU A 261 29.23 -1.06 -19.81
C GLU A 261 30.14 0.18 -19.88
N ASP A 262 31.32 0.11 -19.33
CA ASP A 262 32.59 0.64 -19.91
C ASP A 262 33.74 0.49 -18.91
N ASN A 263 34.64 -0.44 -19.14
CA ASN A 263 36.06 -0.53 -18.68
C ASN A 263 36.50 0.42 -17.53
N GLY A 264 35.74 0.51 -16.44
CA GLY A 264 36.10 1.27 -15.24
C GLY A 264 35.98 2.79 -15.33
N VAL A 265 35.43 3.33 -16.40
CA VAL A 265 35.12 4.77 -16.52
C VAL A 265 33.61 4.98 -16.49
N PHE A 266 33.12 5.53 -15.39
CA PHE A 266 31.72 5.96 -15.26
C PHE A 266 31.39 7.05 -16.29
N ARG A 267 30.91 6.68 -17.46
CA ARG A 267 30.21 7.58 -18.34
C ARG A 267 28.73 7.24 -18.30
N ALA A 268 27.99 8.01 -17.54
CA ALA A 268 26.54 8.06 -17.67
C ALA A 268 26.21 8.58 -19.08
N LYS A 269 26.10 7.68 -20.05
CA LYS A 269 25.55 7.97 -21.36
C LYS A 269 24.17 7.37 -21.34
N VAL A 270 23.18 8.22 -21.35
CA VAL A 270 21.77 7.97 -21.72
C VAL A 270 20.80 8.52 -20.68
N SER A 271 19.78 9.18 -21.21
CA SER A 271 18.63 9.72 -20.51
C SER A 271 18.11 8.78 -19.43
N PRO A 272 17.78 9.26 -18.25
CA PRO A 272 17.20 8.45 -17.19
C PRO A 272 15.96 7.73 -17.72
N PRO A 273 15.63 6.54 -17.15
CA PRO A 273 14.42 5.82 -17.51
C PRO A 273 13.19 6.74 -17.37
N PRO A 274 12.05 6.43 -18.03
CA PRO A 274 10.92 7.34 -18.22
C PRO A 274 10.27 7.93 -16.95
N TYR A 275 10.88 7.73 -15.81
CA TYR A 275 10.55 8.36 -14.52
C TYR A 275 11.55 9.42 -14.07
N GLY A 276 12.60 9.71 -14.84
CA GLY A 276 13.59 10.74 -14.59
C GLY A 276 13.30 11.97 -15.46
N GLY A 277 12.62 12.97 -14.95
CA GLY A 277 12.78 14.33 -15.42
C GLY A 277 14.19 14.84 -15.07
N ASP A 278 14.69 15.74 -15.89
CA ASP A 278 16.03 16.33 -15.83
C ASP A 278 16.61 16.46 -14.41
N GLY A 279 17.67 15.76 -14.23
CA GLY A 279 18.74 15.76 -13.28
C GLY A 279 18.81 16.83 -12.18
N ASP A 280 18.06 16.64 -11.10
CA ASP A 280 18.53 17.11 -9.81
C ASP A 280 18.70 15.88 -8.90
N ASP A 281 19.92 15.38 -8.86
CA ASP A 281 20.36 14.37 -7.92
C ASP A 281 19.96 14.80 -6.49
N CYS A 282 19.42 13.87 -5.71
CA CYS A 282 19.33 14.04 -4.26
C CYS A 282 20.78 14.24 -3.77
N ASP A 283 21.22 15.49 -3.74
CA ASP A 283 22.58 15.84 -3.36
C ASP A 283 22.72 15.69 -1.84
N VAL A 284 23.33 14.56 -1.44
CA VAL A 284 23.64 14.25 -0.04
C VAL A 284 25.05 14.75 0.30
N THR A 285 25.46 15.89 -0.25
CA THR A 285 26.64 16.62 0.19
C THR A 285 26.26 17.85 0.94
N ARG A 286 25.67 17.70 2.12
CA ARG A 286 25.74 18.70 3.21
C ARG A 286 25.69 18.03 4.56
N GLY A 287 26.83 18.05 5.25
CA GLY A 287 27.02 17.80 6.68
C GLY A 287 27.50 16.43 7.03
#